data_de4f13a67cdc07142f1cc815812ebb1f
#
_entry.id   de4f13a67cdc07142f1cc815812ebb1f
#
_cell.length_a   1.000
_cell.length_b   1.000
_cell.length_c   1.000
_cell.angle_alpha   90.00
_cell.angle_beta   90.00
_cell.angle_gamma   90.00
#
_symmetry.space_group_name_H-M   'P 1'
#
loop_
_entity.id
_entity.type
_entity.pdbx_description
1 polymer ?
#
loop_
_entity_poly.entity_id
_entity_poly.type
_entity_poly.pdbx_seq_one_letter_code
_entity_poly.pdbx_strand_id
1 'polypeptide(L)'
;WQVSLTAMRAEQDAQEARRRTAQAQALRRSPSGAVVIEHANLFDSERMTMRPGTTVIFAQQRVVAVGPDGSLPIPAGAERIDAAGRALLPGLWDLHTHPDLDSGPLFLAAGVTSVRDMAAEPDKPALLRVFDTSEALGPRVVFAFSIASS
;
A
#
# COMPACT_ATOMS: atom_id res chain seq x y z
N TRP A 1 -23.38 34.70 -2.47
CA TRP A 1 -23.22 33.41 -3.18
C TRP A 1 -21.79 32.87 -3.09
N GLN A 2 -20.75 33.71 -3.28
CA GLN A 2 -19.35 33.29 -3.26
C GLN A 2 -18.89 32.75 -1.90
N VAL A 3 -19.33 33.41 -0.81
CA VAL A 3 -19.06 32.94 0.57
C VAL A 3 -19.75 31.59 0.83
N SER A 4 -20.96 31.40 0.31
CA SER A 4 -21.71 30.16 0.44
C SER A 4 -21.02 28.99 -0.29
N LEU A 5 -20.48 29.21 -1.50
CA LEU A 5 -19.76 28.18 -2.25
C LEU A 5 -18.47 27.75 -1.57
N THR A 6 -17.72 28.68 -1.01
CA THR A 6 -16.49 28.36 -0.25
C THR A 6 -16.78 27.54 0.98
N ALA A 7 -17.83 27.91 1.74
CA ALA A 7 -18.25 27.14 2.91
C ALA A 7 -18.74 25.73 2.54
N MET A 8 -19.48 25.61 1.45
CA MET A 8 -19.96 24.31 0.94
C MET A 8 -18.79 23.41 0.51
N ARG A 9 -17.80 23.97 -0.18
CA ARG A 9 -16.59 23.21 -0.56
C ARG A 9 -15.82 22.72 0.66
N ALA A 10 -15.60 23.60 1.64
CA ALA A 10 -14.90 23.24 2.87
C ALA A 10 -15.60 22.12 3.63
N GLU A 11 -16.96 22.16 3.70
CA GLU A 11 -17.73 21.08 4.33
C GLU A 11 -17.65 19.76 3.53
N GLN A 12 -17.71 19.83 2.20
CA GLN A 12 -17.55 18.67 1.34
C GLN A 12 -16.15 18.04 1.52
N ASP A 13 -15.09 18.84 1.47
CA ASP A 13 -13.71 18.38 1.68
C ASP A 13 -13.54 17.71 3.05
N ALA A 14 -14.12 18.29 4.08
CA ALA A 14 -14.12 17.72 5.43
C ALA A 14 -14.89 16.38 5.50
N GLN A 15 -16.03 16.28 4.83
CA GLN A 15 -16.80 15.05 4.77
C GLN A 15 -16.04 13.94 4.01
N GLU A 16 -15.41 14.27 2.90
CA GLU A 16 -14.60 13.33 2.14
C GLU A 16 -13.37 12.87 2.92
N ALA A 17 -12.69 13.76 3.65
CA ALA A 17 -11.59 13.42 4.53
C ALA A 17 -12.05 12.44 5.63
N ARG A 18 -13.18 12.69 6.28
CA ARG A 18 -13.77 11.77 7.28
C ARG A 18 -14.07 10.40 6.68
N ARG A 19 -14.65 10.37 5.47
CA ARG A 19 -14.95 9.11 4.76
C ARG A 19 -13.68 8.32 4.47
N ARG A 20 -12.63 8.96 3.95
CA ARG A 20 -11.34 8.32 3.67
C ARG A 20 -10.70 7.75 4.93
N THR A 21 -10.69 8.51 6.02
CA THR A 21 -10.16 8.06 7.30
C THR A 21 -10.94 6.86 7.86
N ALA A 22 -12.27 6.90 7.82
CA ALA A 22 -13.10 5.77 8.26
C ALA A 22 -12.86 4.52 7.40
N GLN A 23 -12.71 4.66 6.09
CA GLN A 23 -12.37 3.56 5.19
C GLN A 23 -10.99 2.98 5.51
N ALA A 24 -9.99 3.83 5.75
CA ALA A 24 -8.65 3.40 6.12
C ALA A 24 -8.66 2.61 7.44
N GLN A 25 -9.37 3.10 8.45
CA GLN A 25 -9.51 2.42 9.73
C GLN A 25 -10.22 1.06 9.61
N ALA A 26 -11.25 0.97 8.77
CA ALA A 26 -12.01 -0.26 8.60
C ALA A 26 -11.24 -1.36 7.82
N LEU A 27 -10.40 -0.98 6.88
CA LEU A 27 -9.75 -1.92 5.96
C LEU A 27 -8.28 -2.19 6.29
N ARG A 28 -7.62 -1.27 6.98
CA ARG A 28 -6.21 -1.42 7.33
C ARG A 28 -6.04 -2.43 8.45
N ARG A 29 -5.12 -3.37 8.26
CA ARG A 29 -4.63 -4.24 9.32
C ARG A 29 -3.23 -3.78 9.74
N SER A 30 -3.02 -3.66 11.03
CA SER A 30 -1.72 -3.31 11.61
C SER A 30 -1.36 -4.36 12.66
N PRO A 31 -0.77 -5.48 12.22
CA PRO A 31 -0.35 -6.54 13.13
C PRO A 31 0.64 -5.99 14.17
N SER A 32 0.45 -6.36 15.43
CA SER A 32 1.36 -5.97 16.53
C SER A 32 2.63 -6.82 16.57
N GLY A 33 2.68 -7.93 15.81
CA GLY A 33 3.76 -8.89 15.79
C GLY A 33 4.18 -9.29 14.37
N ALA A 34 4.75 -10.47 14.26
CA ALA A 34 5.08 -11.03 12.96
C ALA A 34 3.81 -11.45 12.21
N VAL A 35 3.87 -11.39 10.88
CA VAL A 35 2.89 -11.97 9.96
C VAL A 35 3.54 -13.13 9.23
N VAL A 36 2.88 -14.25 9.19
CA VAL A 36 3.36 -15.46 8.51
C VAL A 36 2.38 -15.82 7.40
N ILE A 37 2.87 -15.84 6.17
CA ILE A 37 2.09 -16.31 5.01
C ILE A 37 2.58 -17.71 4.70
N GLU A 38 1.67 -18.67 4.78
CA GLU A 38 1.95 -20.11 4.57
C GLU A 38 1.28 -20.61 3.29
N HIS A 39 1.77 -21.72 2.78
CA HIS A 39 1.27 -22.39 1.58
C HIS A 39 1.22 -21.47 0.36
N ALA A 40 2.18 -20.56 0.26
CA ALA A 40 2.25 -19.64 -0.86
C ALA A 40 2.96 -20.27 -2.06
N ASN A 41 2.56 -19.85 -3.26
CA ASN A 41 3.35 -20.01 -4.47
C ASN A 41 4.16 -18.72 -4.68
N LEU A 42 5.36 -18.67 -4.07
CA LEU A 42 6.19 -17.46 -4.02
C LEU A 42 6.90 -17.21 -5.35
N PHE A 43 6.80 -16.01 -5.87
CA PHE A 43 7.62 -15.57 -7.00
C PHE A 43 9.05 -15.23 -6.53
N ASP A 44 10.03 -16.01 -6.99
CA ASP A 44 11.45 -15.78 -6.79
C ASP A 44 11.97 -14.85 -7.90
N SER A 45 12.15 -13.59 -7.57
CA SER A 45 12.57 -12.55 -8.53
C SER A 45 14.02 -12.69 -9.02
N GLU A 46 14.87 -13.38 -8.27
CA GLU A 46 16.26 -13.64 -8.70
C GLU A 46 16.31 -14.76 -9.75
N ARG A 47 15.49 -15.78 -9.57
CA ARG A 47 15.44 -16.94 -10.48
C ARG A 47 14.35 -16.83 -11.53
N MET A 48 13.47 -15.83 -11.42
CA MET A 48 12.30 -15.64 -12.30
C MET A 48 11.41 -16.90 -12.36
N THR A 49 11.21 -17.56 -11.21
CA THR A 49 10.46 -18.81 -11.09
C THR A 49 9.48 -18.74 -9.92
N MET A 50 8.44 -19.59 -9.99
CA MET A 50 7.52 -19.77 -8.89
C MET A 50 8.01 -20.90 -7.97
N ARG A 51 7.91 -20.69 -6.66
CA ARG A 51 8.27 -21.67 -5.61
C ARG A 51 7.02 -22.01 -4.82
N PRO A 52 6.35 -23.13 -5.14
CA PRO A 52 5.17 -23.59 -4.40
C PRO A 52 5.54 -24.08 -2.99
N GLY A 53 4.55 -24.14 -2.08
CA GLY A 53 4.74 -24.63 -0.74
C GLY A 53 5.75 -23.83 0.06
N THR A 54 5.67 -22.51 -0.03
CA THR A 54 6.62 -21.60 0.60
C THR A 54 5.95 -20.80 1.72
N THR A 55 6.64 -20.74 2.87
CA THR A 55 6.29 -19.87 3.99
C THR A 55 7.16 -18.62 3.96
N VAL A 56 6.54 -17.46 4.15
CA VAL A 56 7.21 -16.16 4.26
C VAL A 56 6.83 -15.50 5.59
N ILE A 57 7.83 -15.05 6.34
CA ILE A 57 7.65 -14.38 7.62
C ILE A 57 8.04 -12.91 7.49
N PHE A 58 7.13 -12.03 7.88
CA PHE A 58 7.33 -10.60 7.96
C PHE A 58 7.37 -10.14 9.41
N ALA A 59 8.31 -9.29 9.75
CA ALA A 59 8.34 -8.58 11.03
C ALA A 59 8.95 -7.19 10.83
N GLN A 60 8.43 -6.20 11.55
CA GLN A 60 8.93 -4.83 11.49
C GLN A 60 9.05 -4.29 10.05
N GLN A 61 8.04 -4.55 9.21
CA GLN A 61 7.97 -4.13 7.81
C GLN A 61 9.05 -4.74 6.88
N ARG A 62 9.65 -5.85 7.28
CA ARG A 62 10.67 -6.57 6.51
C ARG A 62 10.33 -8.04 6.39
N VAL A 63 10.75 -8.63 5.28
CA VAL A 63 10.83 -10.10 5.16
C VAL A 63 12.01 -10.56 6.02
N VAL A 64 11.73 -11.37 7.04
CA VAL A 64 12.76 -11.87 7.98
C VAL A 64 13.13 -13.32 7.73
N ALA A 65 12.25 -14.10 7.12
CA ALA A 65 12.54 -15.47 6.73
C ALA A 65 11.68 -15.92 5.54
N VAL A 66 12.26 -16.79 4.71
CA VAL A 66 11.59 -17.47 3.59
C VAL A 66 12.09 -18.90 3.54
N GLY A 67 11.20 -19.87 3.49
CA GLY A 67 11.57 -21.29 3.42
C GLY A 67 10.41 -22.19 3.02
N PRO A 68 10.66 -23.49 2.78
CA PRO A 68 9.60 -24.46 2.54
C PRO A 68 8.60 -24.50 3.71
N ASP A 69 7.35 -24.82 3.42
CA ASP A 69 6.32 -24.99 4.46
C ASP A 69 6.76 -25.96 5.54
N GLY A 70 6.51 -25.59 6.80
CA GLY A 70 6.89 -26.38 7.98
C GLY A 70 8.38 -26.35 8.35
N SER A 71 9.25 -25.69 7.56
CA SER A 71 10.69 -25.64 7.83
C SER A 71 11.14 -24.49 8.75
N LEU A 72 10.29 -23.47 8.92
CA LEU A 72 10.63 -22.28 9.68
C LEU A 72 9.99 -22.27 11.07
N PRO A 73 10.72 -21.82 12.12
CA PRO A 73 10.12 -21.58 13.41
C PRO A 73 9.13 -20.41 13.33
N ILE A 74 7.89 -20.67 13.69
CA ILE A 74 6.85 -19.64 13.68
C ILE A 74 6.93 -18.83 14.97
N PRO A 75 7.06 -17.49 14.90
CA PRO A 75 7.08 -16.66 16.09
C PRO A 75 5.79 -16.78 16.90
N ALA A 76 5.90 -16.83 18.23
CA ALA A 76 4.74 -16.87 19.10
C ALA A 76 3.87 -15.61 18.91
N GLY A 77 2.55 -15.81 18.81
CA GLY A 77 1.60 -14.72 18.60
C GLY A 77 1.59 -14.11 17.20
N ALA A 78 2.27 -14.72 16.23
CA ALA A 78 2.25 -14.25 14.84
C ALA A 78 0.83 -14.39 14.25
N GLU A 79 0.41 -13.37 13.46
CA GLU A 79 -0.76 -13.50 12.60
C GLU A 79 -0.43 -14.44 11.44
N ARG A 80 -1.27 -15.47 11.26
CA ARG A 80 -1.06 -16.48 10.22
C ARG A 80 -2.08 -16.31 9.10
N ILE A 81 -1.58 -16.31 7.86
CA ILE A 81 -2.37 -16.19 6.63
C ILE A 81 -2.09 -17.42 5.78
N ASP A 82 -3.11 -18.23 5.53
CA ASP A 82 -3.02 -19.31 4.58
C ASP A 82 -3.23 -18.78 3.15
N ALA A 83 -2.20 -18.83 2.33
CA ALA A 83 -2.28 -18.43 0.94
C ALA A 83 -3.01 -19.49 0.08
N ALA A 84 -3.22 -20.72 0.58
CA ALA A 84 -3.90 -21.79 -0.14
C ALA A 84 -3.38 -22.00 -1.57
N GLY A 85 -2.08 -21.97 -1.77
CA GLY A 85 -1.42 -22.13 -3.06
C GLY A 85 -1.47 -20.91 -3.98
N ARG A 86 -2.06 -19.79 -3.53
CA ARG A 86 -2.11 -18.56 -4.34
C ARG A 86 -0.72 -17.96 -4.52
N ALA A 87 -0.55 -17.23 -5.63
CA ALA A 87 0.68 -16.54 -5.93
C ALA A 87 0.96 -15.44 -4.90
N LEU A 88 2.18 -15.40 -4.38
CA LEU A 88 2.71 -14.33 -3.55
C LEU A 88 3.81 -13.63 -4.35
N LEU A 89 3.57 -12.37 -4.68
CA LEU A 89 4.47 -11.53 -5.47
C LEU A 89 4.87 -10.29 -4.67
N PRO A 90 6.01 -9.66 -5.00
CA PRO A 90 6.25 -8.28 -4.58
C PRO A 90 5.11 -7.37 -5.03
N GLY A 91 4.80 -6.35 -4.25
CA GLY A 91 3.83 -5.36 -4.66
C GLY A 91 4.23 -4.70 -5.98
N LEU A 92 3.25 -4.46 -6.85
CA LEU A 92 3.50 -3.87 -8.17
C LEU A 92 3.90 -2.40 -8.05
N TRP A 93 4.69 -1.92 -9.01
CA TRP A 93 5.03 -0.52 -9.21
C TRP A 93 4.35 0.03 -10.45
N ASP A 94 3.65 1.15 -10.31
CA ASP A 94 3.28 1.98 -11.45
C ASP A 94 4.28 3.13 -11.57
N LEU A 95 5.10 3.09 -12.62
CA LEU A 95 6.22 4.01 -12.79
C LEU A 95 5.84 5.31 -13.50
N HIS A 96 4.59 5.46 -13.95
CA HIS A 96 4.10 6.67 -14.61
C HIS A 96 2.61 6.87 -14.35
N THR A 97 2.30 7.60 -13.31
CA THR A 97 0.91 7.92 -12.96
C THR A 97 0.80 9.32 -12.35
N HIS A 98 -0.42 9.76 -12.12
CA HIS A 98 -0.77 11.02 -11.47
C HIS A 98 -1.78 10.74 -10.36
N PRO A 99 -1.37 10.14 -9.23
CA PRO A 99 -2.29 9.73 -8.18
C PRO A 99 -2.98 10.94 -7.54
N ASP A 100 -4.20 10.70 -7.08
CA ASP A 100 -4.97 11.59 -6.23
C ASP A 100 -5.46 10.84 -4.99
N LEU A 101 -6.18 11.52 -4.12
CA LEU A 101 -6.66 10.95 -2.86
C LEU A 101 -7.70 9.82 -3.06
N ASP A 102 -8.45 9.84 -4.15
CA ASP A 102 -9.53 8.88 -4.39
C ASP A 102 -9.03 7.64 -5.16
N SER A 103 -7.95 7.78 -5.92
CA SER A 103 -7.32 6.66 -6.65
C SER A 103 -6.49 5.73 -5.74
N GLY A 104 -6.10 6.18 -4.56
CA GLY A 104 -5.27 5.40 -3.63
C GLY A 104 -5.76 3.97 -3.37
N PRO A 105 -7.03 3.77 -2.96
CA PRO A 105 -7.57 2.43 -2.74
C PRO A 105 -7.62 1.57 -4.00
N LEU A 106 -7.79 2.16 -5.18
CA LEU A 106 -7.85 1.44 -6.46
C LEU A 106 -6.49 0.86 -6.83
N PHE A 107 -5.39 1.60 -6.60
CA PHE A 107 -4.04 1.09 -6.76
C PHE A 107 -3.82 -0.15 -5.90
N LEU A 108 -4.16 -0.07 -4.61
CA LEU A 108 -3.99 -1.21 -3.69
C LEU A 108 -4.86 -2.41 -4.10
N ALA A 109 -6.09 -2.19 -4.54
CA ALA A 109 -6.97 -3.25 -5.03
C ALA A 109 -6.42 -3.94 -6.28
N ALA A 110 -5.65 -3.22 -7.11
CA ALA A 110 -4.94 -3.77 -8.26
C ALA A 110 -3.57 -4.39 -7.91
N GLY A 111 -3.17 -4.42 -6.62
CA GLY A 111 -1.86 -4.91 -6.18
C GLY A 111 -0.71 -3.93 -6.40
N VAL A 112 -1.00 -2.68 -6.80
CA VAL A 112 0.00 -1.63 -6.95
C VAL A 112 0.25 -0.99 -5.58
N THR A 113 1.42 -1.25 -5.01
CA THR A 113 1.81 -0.78 -3.67
C THR A 113 2.74 0.41 -3.69
N SER A 114 3.28 0.74 -4.85
CA SER A 114 4.15 1.89 -5.05
C SER A 114 3.89 2.54 -6.40
N VAL A 115 3.90 3.86 -6.44
CA VAL A 115 3.69 4.62 -7.66
C VAL A 115 4.73 5.73 -7.81
N ARG A 116 5.03 6.12 -9.04
CA ARG A 116 5.81 7.31 -9.34
C ARG A 116 4.94 8.35 -10.03
N ASP A 117 4.73 9.47 -9.36
CA ASP A 117 4.06 10.64 -9.94
C ASP A 117 5.04 11.40 -10.83
N MET A 118 4.74 11.47 -12.12
CA MET A 118 5.65 12.02 -13.13
C MET A 118 5.47 13.53 -13.39
N ALA A 119 4.47 14.15 -12.78
CA ALA A 119 4.24 15.60 -12.92
C ALA A 119 3.63 16.14 -11.62
N ALA A 120 4.31 15.91 -10.50
CA ALA A 120 3.85 16.41 -9.22
C ALA A 120 3.92 17.94 -9.17
N GLU A 121 2.79 18.57 -8.85
CA GLU A 121 2.76 19.97 -8.49
C GLU A 121 3.36 20.17 -7.09
N PRO A 122 3.89 21.37 -6.75
CA PRO A 122 4.64 21.60 -5.51
C PRO A 122 3.89 21.28 -4.22
N ASP A 123 2.57 21.37 -4.19
CA ASP A 123 1.72 21.10 -3.02
C ASP A 123 1.26 19.64 -2.91
N LYS A 124 1.34 18.90 -4.01
CA LYS A 124 0.86 17.50 -4.09
C LYS A 124 1.54 16.55 -3.10
N PRO A 125 2.85 16.63 -2.82
CA PRO A 125 3.48 15.80 -1.79
C PRO A 125 2.87 16.00 -0.40
N ALA A 126 2.49 17.22 -0.04
CA ALA A 126 1.84 17.49 1.23
C ALA A 126 0.42 16.86 1.27
N LEU A 127 -0.32 16.97 0.17
CA LEU A 127 -1.66 16.41 0.04
C LEU A 127 -1.66 14.87 0.16
N LEU A 128 -0.71 14.19 -0.49
CA LEU A 128 -0.66 12.71 -0.50
C LEU A 128 0.03 12.09 0.72
N ARG A 129 0.54 12.90 1.67
CA ARG A 129 1.07 12.40 2.96
C ARG A 129 0.07 11.59 3.77
N VAL A 130 -1.21 11.78 3.55
CA VAL A 130 -2.28 11.00 4.21
C VAL A 130 -2.17 9.50 3.96
N PHE A 131 -1.50 9.07 2.88
CA PHE A 131 -1.20 7.66 2.63
C PHE A 131 -0.12 7.13 3.58
N ASP A 132 0.88 7.95 3.93
CA ASP A 132 1.94 7.59 4.87
C ASP A 132 1.44 7.62 6.32
N THR A 133 0.57 8.59 6.66
CA THR A 133 0.04 8.77 8.03
C THR A 133 -1.14 7.86 8.35
N SER A 134 -1.59 7.06 7.41
CA SER A 134 -2.73 6.15 7.58
C SER A 134 -4.10 6.83 7.65
N GLU A 135 -4.19 8.08 7.30
CA GLU A 135 -5.45 8.83 7.22
C GLU A 135 -6.25 8.47 5.96
N ALA A 136 -5.56 7.93 4.96
CA ALA A 136 -6.19 7.36 3.77
C ALA A 136 -5.48 6.07 3.34
N LEU A 137 -6.15 5.26 2.53
CA LEU A 137 -5.55 4.10 1.86
C LEU A 137 -4.90 4.53 0.55
N GLY A 138 -3.66 4.15 0.34
CA GLY A 138 -2.96 4.43 -0.91
C GLY A 138 -1.58 3.79 -0.97
N PRO A 139 -0.98 3.78 -2.15
CA PRO A 139 0.36 3.27 -2.37
C PRO A 139 1.40 4.26 -1.80
N ARG A 140 2.63 3.78 -1.65
CA ARG A 140 3.78 4.65 -1.46
C ARG A 140 3.98 5.51 -2.71
N VAL A 141 4.12 6.83 -2.56
CA VAL A 141 4.30 7.76 -3.69
C VAL A 141 5.74 8.25 -3.75
N VAL A 142 6.36 8.12 -4.91
CA VAL A 142 7.64 8.73 -5.25
C VAL A 142 7.36 9.86 -6.24
N PHE A 143 7.82 11.06 -5.95
CA PHE A 143 7.53 12.23 -6.76
C PHE A 143 8.67 12.54 -7.73
N ALA A 144 8.32 12.78 -8.98
CA ALA A 144 9.19 13.40 -9.97
C ALA A 144 8.57 14.75 -10.36
N PHE A 145 9.33 15.81 -10.16
CA PHE A 145 8.89 17.15 -10.51
C PHE A 145 9.33 17.48 -11.94
N SER A 146 8.44 18.15 -12.70
CA SER A 146 8.85 18.72 -13.98
C SER A 146 9.78 19.90 -13.73
N ILE A 147 10.96 19.88 -14.32
CA ILE A 147 11.83 21.05 -14.37
C ILE A 147 11.29 21.93 -15.49
N ALA A 148 10.65 23.05 -15.15
CA ALA A 148 10.31 24.05 -16.15
C ALA A 148 11.62 24.60 -16.73
N SER A 149 11.90 24.31 -18.01
CA SER A 149 12.94 25.00 -18.73
C SER A 149 12.45 26.44 -18.98
N SER A 150 13.08 27.40 -18.32
CA SER A 150 12.94 28.83 -18.64
C SER A 150 13.46 29.12 -20.03
#